data_c342cac05c06c2fdb6b6ec26e1684d65
#
_entry.id   c342cac05c06c2fdb6b6ec26e1684d65
#
_cell.length_a   1.000
_cell.length_b   1.000
_cell.length_c   1.000
_cell.angle_alpha   90.00
_cell.angle_beta   90.00
_cell.angle_gamma   90.00
#
_symmetry.space_group_name_H-M   'P 1'
#
loop_
_entity.id
_entity.type
_entity.pdbx_description
1 polymer ?
#
loop_
_entity_poly.entity_id
_entity_poly.type
_entity_poly.pdbx_seq_one_letter_code
_entity_poly.pdbx_strand_id
1 'polypeptide(L)'
;MPINITMPALSPTMEEGNLSKWLVKEGDKVSPGDVIAEIETDKATMEVEAVDEGTVAKLVVPAGTEGVKVNALIAILAGEGEDAGAAAKSGSSATPKADAPKAEAPKEAPKPAAAATATAPAKAEPAPVANGHAAGDRVFASPLARRIAKDAGVDVSAVTGTGPHGRVVKADVEAAISSGGAKAEPAAKAPAGAPSAPAPAPKPMSDDQVLKLFAEGSYELVPHDSMRKTIARRLVEAKSTIPHFYLTLDCELDALLALRTQLNAAAPMRKTDKGEIPAYKLSVNDMVIKAMAMALMAVPDANASWTENAMIKHKHADVGVAVSIPGGLITPIIRHADEKTLSVISSEMKDLASRARSRKLKPEEYQGGTTAVSNLGMFGIKDFAAVINPPHATILAVGAGEERAVVKKGEIKIATVMSVTLSTDHRAVDGALGAELLGAFKRMIENPMGMLV
;
A
#
# COMPACT_ATOMS: atom_id res chain seq x y z
N MET A 1 -21.31 -41.87 -8.53
CA MET A 1 -21.83 -40.51 -8.18
C MET A 1 -20.88 -39.47 -8.76
N PRO A 2 -21.38 -38.40 -9.40
CA PRO A 2 -20.50 -37.38 -9.95
C PRO A 2 -19.65 -36.74 -8.83
N ILE A 3 -18.36 -36.61 -9.08
CA ILE A 3 -17.39 -36.03 -8.17
C ILE A 3 -17.20 -34.56 -8.58
N ASN A 4 -17.43 -33.66 -7.65
CA ASN A 4 -17.30 -32.24 -7.90
C ASN A 4 -15.88 -31.75 -7.57
N ILE A 5 -15.18 -31.21 -8.57
CA ILE A 5 -13.90 -30.53 -8.38
C ILE A 5 -14.21 -29.07 -8.07
N THR A 6 -13.77 -28.61 -6.90
CA THR A 6 -13.93 -27.24 -6.48
C THR A 6 -12.59 -26.50 -6.48
N MET A 7 -12.64 -25.14 -6.58
CA MET A 7 -11.48 -24.28 -6.50
C MET A 7 -10.74 -24.47 -5.18
N PRO A 8 -9.52 -25.01 -5.16
CA PRO A 8 -8.80 -25.24 -3.90
C PRO A 8 -8.27 -23.94 -3.28
N ALA A 9 -8.17 -23.91 -1.97
CA ALA A 9 -7.48 -22.87 -1.25
C ALA A 9 -5.95 -23.13 -1.28
N LEU A 10 -5.26 -22.56 -2.25
CA LEU A 10 -3.82 -22.75 -2.43
C LEU A 10 -2.96 -21.92 -1.45
N SER A 11 -3.60 -21.02 -0.68
CA SER A 11 -2.96 -20.32 0.45
C SER A 11 -3.99 -20.02 1.55
N PRO A 12 -3.56 -19.89 2.82
CA PRO A 12 -4.48 -19.63 3.95
C PRO A 12 -5.27 -18.31 3.84
N THR A 13 -4.83 -17.39 3.00
CA THR A 13 -5.44 -16.07 2.79
C THR A 13 -6.12 -15.92 1.43
N MET A 14 -6.26 -17.02 0.68
CA MET A 14 -6.86 -17.02 -0.66
C MET A 14 -8.38 -17.03 -0.55
N GLU A 15 -9.04 -15.99 -1.05
CA GLU A 15 -10.49 -15.91 -1.19
C GLU A 15 -10.98 -16.23 -2.59
N GLU A 16 -10.16 -15.91 -3.60
CA GLU A 16 -10.41 -16.13 -5.03
C GLU A 16 -9.12 -16.40 -5.80
N GLY A 17 -9.21 -17.07 -6.96
CA GLY A 17 -8.09 -17.34 -7.86
C GLY A 17 -8.51 -17.26 -9.31
N ASN A 18 -7.54 -17.13 -10.20
CA ASN A 18 -7.78 -17.09 -11.64
C ASN A 18 -7.45 -18.46 -12.25
N LEU A 19 -8.41 -19.06 -12.97
CA LEU A 19 -8.18 -20.29 -13.69
C LEU A 19 -7.45 -19.98 -15.00
N SER A 20 -6.12 -20.11 -14.99
CA SER A 20 -5.28 -19.73 -16.15
C SER A 20 -5.49 -20.67 -17.32
N LYS A 21 -5.41 -21.97 -17.09
CA LYS A 21 -5.46 -22.97 -18.16
C LYS A 21 -5.97 -24.31 -17.65
N TRP A 22 -6.73 -25.04 -18.50
CA TRP A 22 -7.00 -26.45 -18.33
C TRP A 22 -5.95 -27.28 -19.05
N LEU A 23 -5.42 -28.31 -18.41
CA LEU A 23 -4.48 -29.27 -18.97
C LEU A 23 -5.20 -30.55 -19.47
N VAL A 24 -6.48 -30.67 -19.10
CA VAL A 24 -7.36 -31.77 -19.50
C VAL A 24 -8.57 -31.24 -20.27
N LYS A 25 -9.21 -32.13 -21.05
CA LYS A 25 -10.42 -31.84 -21.85
C LYS A 25 -11.59 -32.67 -21.36
N GLU A 26 -12.81 -32.24 -21.71
CA GLU A 26 -14.01 -33.06 -21.47
C GLU A 26 -13.88 -34.41 -22.20
N GLY A 27 -14.05 -35.49 -21.46
CA GLY A 27 -13.87 -36.85 -21.90
C GLY A 27 -12.53 -37.51 -21.56
N ASP A 28 -11.54 -36.73 -21.05
CA ASP A 28 -10.24 -37.30 -20.66
C ASP A 28 -10.39 -38.05 -19.31
N LYS A 29 -9.65 -39.17 -19.19
CA LYS A 29 -9.51 -39.90 -17.94
C LYS A 29 -8.39 -39.26 -17.12
N VAL A 30 -8.64 -39.08 -15.84
CA VAL A 30 -7.68 -38.54 -14.85
C VAL A 30 -7.53 -39.52 -13.69
N SER A 31 -6.31 -39.62 -13.19
CA SER A 31 -5.94 -40.42 -12.02
C SER A 31 -5.47 -39.52 -10.88
N PRO A 32 -5.55 -39.96 -9.63
CA PRO A 32 -5.03 -39.17 -8.50
C PRO A 32 -3.56 -38.79 -8.71
N GLY A 33 -3.25 -37.47 -8.60
CA GLY A 33 -1.93 -36.89 -8.86
C GLY A 33 -1.72 -36.35 -10.28
N ASP A 34 -2.68 -36.56 -11.22
CA ASP A 34 -2.62 -35.93 -12.53
C ASP A 34 -2.90 -34.44 -12.44
N VAL A 35 -2.08 -33.61 -13.09
CA VAL A 35 -2.28 -32.16 -13.13
C VAL A 35 -3.43 -31.83 -14.08
N ILE A 36 -4.52 -31.27 -13.55
CA ILE A 36 -5.75 -30.98 -14.29
C ILE A 36 -5.88 -29.52 -14.72
N ALA A 37 -5.35 -28.58 -13.94
CA ALA A 37 -5.47 -27.15 -14.22
C ALA A 37 -4.29 -26.36 -13.65
N GLU A 38 -4.03 -25.20 -14.25
CA GLU A 38 -3.15 -24.17 -13.71
C GLU A 38 -4.00 -23.02 -13.16
N ILE A 39 -3.80 -22.71 -11.88
CA ILE A 39 -4.45 -21.58 -11.19
C ILE A 39 -3.41 -20.51 -10.92
N GLU A 40 -3.68 -19.30 -11.37
CA GLU A 40 -2.90 -18.12 -11.08
C GLU A 40 -3.50 -17.41 -9.86
N THR A 41 -2.67 -17.26 -8.83
CA THR A 41 -2.99 -16.48 -7.62
C THR A 41 -2.25 -15.14 -7.64
N ASP A 42 -2.51 -14.28 -6.68
CA ASP A 42 -1.79 -13.01 -6.50
C ASP A 42 -0.28 -13.21 -6.21
N LYS A 43 0.15 -14.45 -5.93
CA LYS A 43 1.53 -14.77 -5.51
C LYS A 43 2.28 -15.69 -6.47
N ALA A 44 1.60 -16.62 -7.12
CA ALA A 44 2.22 -17.58 -8.03
C ALA A 44 1.17 -18.28 -8.90
N THR A 45 1.62 -18.87 -10.02
CA THR A 45 0.86 -19.87 -10.76
C THR A 45 1.12 -21.23 -10.11
N MET A 46 0.08 -21.94 -9.75
CA MET A 46 0.13 -23.25 -9.10
C MET A 46 -0.65 -24.28 -9.90
N GLU A 47 -0.13 -25.48 -9.96
CA GLU A 47 -0.76 -26.62 -10.58
C GLU A 47 -1.75 -27.29 -9.62
N VAL A 48 -2.91 -27.66 -10.12
CA VAL A 48 -3.94 -28.38 -9.38
C VAL A 48 -3.97 -29.81 -9.86
N GLU A 49 -3.77 -30.73 -8.93
CA GLU A 49 -3.78 -32.17 -9.16
C GLU A 49 -5.18 -32.75 -8.89
N ALA A 50 -5.55 -33.76 -9.63
CA ALA A 50 -6.76 -34.53 -9.35
C ALA A 50 -6.60 -35.32 -8.06
N VAL A 51 -7.59 -35.22 -7.16
CA VAL A 51 -7.64 -35.99 -5.89
C VAL A 51 -8.25 -37.37 -6.12
N ASP A 52 -9.19 -37.46 -7.05
CA ASP A 52 -9.96 -38.66 -7.34
C ASP A 52 -9.76 -39.12 -8.79
N GLU A 53 -9.95 -40.41 -9.05
CA GLU A 53 -9.96 -40.98 -10.40
C GLU A 53 -11.34 -40.84 -11.06
N GLY A 54 -11.35 -40.58 -12.38
CA GLY A 54 -12.60 -40.46 -13.13
C GLY A 54 -12.41 -39.92 -14.52
N THR A 55 -13.53 -39.76 -15.24
CA THR A 55 -13.55 -39.12 -16.55
C THR A 55 -14.10 -37.72 -16.43
N VAL A 56 -13.45 -36.71 -17.00
CA VAL A 56 -13.90 -35.32 -17.01
C VAL A 56 -15.25 -35.22 -17.72
N ALA A 57 -16.32 -35.08 -16.96
CA ALA A 57 -17.68 -35.00 -17.52
C ALA A 57 -18.00 -33.62 -18.08
N LYS A 58 -17.57 -32.56 -17.37
CA LYS A 58 -17.79 -31.16 -17.78
C LYS A 58 -16.83 -30.22 -17.12
N LEU A 59 -16.32 -29.25 -17.88
CA LEU A 59 -15.61 -28.10 -17.38
C LEU A 59 -16.63 -26.95 -17.17
N VAL A 60 -16.91 -26.60 -15.90
CA VAL A 60 -17.94 -25.62 -15.54
C VAL A 60 -17.44 -24.18 -15.70
N VAL A 61 -16.14 -23.97 -15.43
CA VAL A 61 -15.48 -22.67 -15.53
C VAL A 61 -14.51 -22.73 -16.74
N PRO A 62 -14.65 -21.83 -17.73
CA PRO A 62 -13.73 -21.79 -18.88
C PRO A 62 -12.33 -21.34 -18.48
N ALA A 63 -11.32 -21.78 -19.24
CA ALA A 63 -9.95 -21.28 -19.08
C ALA A 63 -9.88 -19.76 -19.26
N GLY A 64 -9.03 -19.10 -18.49
CA GLY A 64 -8.90 -17.63 -18.49
C GLY A 64 -9.93 -16.89 -17.62
N THR A 65 -10.75 -17.60 -16.83
CA THR A 65 -11.71 -16.98 -15.92
C THR A 65 -11.00 -16.43 -14.68
N GLU A 66 -11.14 -15.15 -14.43
CA GLU A 66 -10.60 -14.45 -13.24
C GLU A 66 -11.62 -14.43 -12.09
N GLY A 67 -11.12 -14.38 -10.84
CA GLY A 67 -11.95 -14.15 -9.64
C GLY A 67 -12.85 -15.34 -9.27
N VAL A 68 -12.44 -16.57 -9.54
CA VAL A 68 -13.16 -17.78 -9.14
C VAL A 68 -12.98 -17.97 -7.62
N LYS A 69 -14.08 -17.92 -6.86
CA LYS A 69 -14.04 -18.04 -5.40
C LYS A 69 -13.57 -19.42 -4.96
N VAL A 70 -12.84 -19.47 -3.85
CA VAL A 70 -12.45 -20.73 -3.20
C VAL A 70 -13.72 -21.52 -2.87
N ASN A 71 -13.67 -22.85 -3.09
CA ASN A 71 -14.78 -23.79 -3.03
C ASN A 71 -15.88 -23.63 -4.10
N ALA A 72 -15.72 -22.76 -5.10
CA ALA A 72 -16.61 -22.74 -6.25
C ALA A 72 -16.39 -23.98 -7.12
N LEU A 73 -17.47 -24.54 -7.68
CA LEU A 73 -17.41 -25.69 -8.57
C LEU A 73 -16.73 -25.29 -9.90
N ILE A 74 -15.61 -25.95 -10.23
CA ILE A 74 -14.84 -25.67 -11.45
C ILE A 74 -14.94 -26.77 -12.51
N ALA A 75 -15.06 -28.06 -12.10
CA ALA A 75 -15.28 -29.16 -13.02
C ALA A 75 -16.06 -30.30 -12.33
N ILE A 76 -16.58 -31.22 -13.14
CA ILE A 76 -17.32 -32.41 -12.70
C ILE A 76 -16.64 -33.65 -13.31
N LEU A 77 -16.29 -34.64 -12.47
CA LEU A 77 -15.82 -35.93 -12.88
C LEU A 77 -16.97 -36.96 -12.79
N ALA A 78 -17.03 -37.87 -13.79
CA ALA A 78 -17.84 -39.06 -13.74
C ALA A 78 -16.98 -40.19 -13.16
N GLY A 79 -17.50 -40.92 -12.17
CA GLY A 79 -16.86 -42.11 -11.61
C GLY A 79 -16.86 -43.30 -12.59
N GLU A 80 -16.08 -44.34 -12.24
CA GLU A 80 -16.03 -45.57 -13.10
C GLU A 80 -17.41 -46.18 -13.32
N GLY A 81 -17.83 -46.26 -14.60
CA GLY A 81 -19.09 -46.87 -14.99
C GLY A 81 -20.29 -45.91 -15.12
N GLU A 82 -20.13 -44.63 -14.95
CA GLU A 82 -21.17 -43.60 -15.17
C GLU A 82 -21.05 -42.95 -16.54
N ASP A 83 -22.21 -42.74 -17.20
CA ASP A 83 -22.27 -42.02 -18.46
C ASP A 83 -21.99 -40.53 -18.24
N ALA A 84 -20.92 -39.99 -18.84
CA ALA A 84 -20.47 -38.61 -18.70
C ALA A 84 -21.59 -37.60 -19.03
N GLY A 85 -22.54 -37.96 -19.90
CA GLY A 85 -23.69 -37.14 -20.25
C GLY A 85 -24.75 -37.04 -19.13
N ALA A 86 -24.86 -38.05 -18.27
CA ALA A 86 -25.79 -38.07 -17.13
C ALA A 86 -25.21 -37.32 -15.93
N ALA A 87 -23.89 -37.40 -15.68
CA ALA A 87 -23.16 -36.71 -14.66
C ALA A 87 -23.16 -35.17 -14.87
N ALA A 88 -23.04 -34.74 -16.14
CA ALA A 88 -23.08 -33.31 -16.51
C ALA A 88 -24.46 -32.64 -16.23
N LYS A 89 -25.55 -33.41 -16.19
CA LYS A 89 -26.91 -32.90 -15.92
C LYS A 89 -27.27 -32.86 -14.44
N SER A 90 -26.72 -33.74 -13.60
CA SER A 90 -27.03 -33.85 -12.20
C SER A 90 -26.24 -32.86 -11.30
N GLY A 91 -25.09 -32.37 -11.75
CA GLY A 91 -24.27 -31.38 -11.05
C GLY A 91 -24.73 -29.92 -11.17
N SER A 92 -25.78 -29.63 -11.98
CA SER A 92 -26.24 -28.26 -12.28
C SER A 92 -27.31 -27.71 -11.33
N SER A 93 -27.67 -28.39 -10.22
CA SER A 93 -28.79 -27.98 -9.36
C SER A 93 -28.37 -27.50 -7.97
N ALA A 94 -27.45 -26.52 -7.89
CA ALA A 94 -27.24 -25.75 -6.65
C ALA A 94 -26.78 -24.34 -6.97
N THR A 95 -27.70 -23.49 -7.44
CA THR A 95 -27.51 -22.05 -7.48
C THR A 95 -28.48 -21.41 -6.50
N PRO A 96 -28.09 -20.60 -5.52
CA PRO A 96 -28.99 -19.77 -4.75
C PRO A 96 -29.53 -18.64 -5.65
N LYS A 97 -30.84 -18.64 -5.81
CA LYS A 97 -31.63 -17.65 -6.52
C LYS A 97 -31.57 -16.31 -5.78
N ALA A 98 -31.02 -15.29 -6.36
CA ALA A 98 -31.19 -13.92 -5.92
C ALA A 98 -32.39 -13.33 -6.67
N ASP A 99 -33.41 -12.90 -5.92
CA ASP A 99 -34.59 -12.22 -6.42
C ASP A 99 -34.22 -10.82 -6.95
N ALA A 100 -34.59 -10.57 -8.19
CA ALA A 100 -34.53 -9.24 -8.80
C ALA A 100 -35.92 -8.59 -8.71
N PRO A 101 -36.06 -7.33 -8.26
CA PRO A 101 -37.28 -6.58 -8.42
C PRO A 101 -37.37 -5.95 -9.81
N LYS A 102 -38.51 -6.11 -10.40
CA LYS A 102 -38.99 -5.69 -11.70
C LYS A 102 -39.05 -4.16 -11.82
N ALA A 103 -38.49 -3.66 -12.89
CA ALA A 103 -38.55 -2.26 -13.28
C ALA A 103 -39.95 -1.88 -13.78
N GLU A 104 -40.47 -0.75 -13.36
CA GLU A 104 -41.54 -0.03 -14.00
C GLU A 104 -41.03 1.32 -14.51
N ALA A 105 -41.36 1.66 -15.76
CA ALA A 105 -40.82 2.73 -16.56
C ALA A 105 -41.53 4.06 -16.33
N PRO A 106 -40.98 5.18 -16.80
CA PRO A 106 -41.26 6.54 -16.34
C PRO A 106 -42.27 7.31 -17.21
N LYS A 107 -42.88 8.34 -16.63
CA LYS A 107 -43.59 9.41 -17.39
C LYS A 107 -42.91 10.75 -17.17
N GLU A 108 -42.48 11.26 -18.27
CA GLU A 108 -42.50 12.61 -18.90
C GLU A 108 -42.49 13.88 -18.03
N ALA A 109 -41.66 14.76 -18.50
CA ALA A 109 -41.32 16.14 -18.12
C ALA A 109 -42.50 17.16 -18.19
N PRO A 110 -42.31 18.40 -17.76
CA PRO A 110 -41.78 19.43 -18.70
C PRO A 110 -40.81 20.49 -18.13
N LYS A 111 -40.02 21.01 -19.06
CA LYS A 111 -39.28 22.27 -19.04
C LYS A 111 -40.29 23.44 -19.21
N PRO A 112 -40.03 24.75 -18.85
CA PRO A 112 -39.03 25.56 -19.55
C PRO A 112 -38.36 26.74 -18.80
N ALA A 113 -37.29 27.22 -19.43
CA ALA A 113 -36.88 28.58 -19.79
C ALA A 113 -36.32 29.56 -18.75
N ALA A 114 -35.04 29.87 -18.88
CA ALA A 114 -34.42 31.10 -19.43
C ALA A 114 -34.58 32.37 -18.56
N ALA A 115 -33.60 33.12 -18.23
CA ALA A 115 -32.60 33.89 -18.92
C ALA A 115 -31.83 34.80 -17.93
N ALA A 116 -30.52 34.91 -18.20
CA ALA A 116 -29.66 36.09 -18.22
C ALA A 116 -29.71 37.14 -17.08
N THR A 117 -28.62 37.53 -16.51
CA THR A 117 -27.62 38.51 -17.00
C THR A 117 -26.50 38.73 -15.98
N ALA A 118 -25.32 39.00 -16.49
CA ALA A 118 -24.10 39.34 -15.82
C ALA A 118 -24.13 40.68 -15.07
N THR A 119 -23.37 40.80 -14.01
CA THR A 119 -22.51 41.96 -13.72
C THR A 119 -21.56 41.68 -12.55
N ALA A 120 -20.25 41.87 -12.73
CA ALA A 120 -19.22 42.04 -11.73
C ALA A 120 -18.88 43.55 -11.67
N PRO A 121 -17.95 44.03 -10.79
CA PRO A 121 -17.54 43.64 -9.46
C PRO A 121 -17.60 44.79 -8.44
N ALA A 122 -17.57 44.53 -7.15
CA ALA A 122 -17.18 45.53 -6.17
C ALA A 122 -16.47 44.85 -4.95
N LYS A 123 -15.36 45.43 -4.65
CA LYS A 123 -14.40 45.17 -3.58
C LYS A 123 -15.04 45.57 -2.25
N ALA A 124 -14.98 44.70 -1.25
CA ALA A 124 -15.24 45.05 0.15
C ALA A 124 -14.32 44.28 1.11
N GLU A 125 -13.83 45.00 2.08
CA GLU A 125 -12.90 44.65 3.14
C GLU A 125 -13.41 43.55 4.11
N PRO A 126 -12.50 42.93 4.91
CA PRO A 126 -12.84 41.74 5.70
C PRO A 126 -13.56 42.12 6.99
N ALA A 127 -14.72 41.54 7.25
CA ALA A 127 -15.40 41.54 8.54
C ALA A 127 -15.05 40.28 9.33
N PRO A 128 -15.13 40.34 10.69
CA PRO A 128 -14.48 39.36 11.57
C PRO A 128 -15.16 38.00 11.60
N VAL A 129 -14.36 36.96 11.67
CA VAL A 129 -14.78 35.54 11.79
C VAL A 129 -15.63 35.34 13.03
N ALA A 130 -16.91 35.14 12.85
CA ALA A 130 -17.79 34.61 13.89
C ALA A 130 -17.60 33.09 13.94
N ASN A 131 -16.97 32.61 15.03
CA ASN A 131 -16.95 31.20 15.37
C ASN A 131 -18.37 30.71 15.65
N GLY A 132 -19.03 30.12 14.69
CA GLY A 132 -20.27 29.37 14.85
C GLY A 132 -20.01 28.06 15.56
N HIS A 133 -20.09 28.04 16.88
CA HIS A 133 -20.25 26.82 17.65
C HIS A 133 -21.74 26.49 17.67
N ALA A 134 -22.08 25.31 17.19
CA ALA A 134 -23.39 24.71 17.36
C ALA A 134 -23.79 24.73 18.83
N ALA A 135 -24.97 25.30 19.11
CA ALA A 135 -25.58 25.42 20.43
C ALA A 135 -26.02 24.03 20.93
N GLY A 136 -25.15 23.38 21.70
CA GLY A 136 -25.57 22.44 22.73
C GLY A 136 -25.70 23.23 24.01
N ASP A 137 -26.82 23.12 24.74
CA ASP A 137 -27.16 23.85 25.94
C ASP A 137 -26.04 23.84 27.00
N ARG A 138 -25.11 24.79 26.92
CA ARG A 138 -24.12 25.04 27.98
C ARG A 138 -24.68 26.08 28.93
N VAL A 139 -25.27 25.60 30.04
CA VAL A 139 -25.70 26.46 31.12
C VAL A 139 -24.48 27.17 31.71
N PHE A 140 -24.45 28.51 31.62
CA PHE A 140 -23.43 29.32 32.22
C PHE A 140 -23.71 29.42 33.73
N ALA A 141 -22.97 28.70 34.57
CA ALA A 141 -23.09 28.72 36.01
C ALA A 141 -21.71 28.98 36.67
N SER A 142 -21.70 29.69 37.79
CA SER A 142 -20.47 29.91 38.54
C SER A 142 -19.96 28.58 39.16
N PRO A 143 -18.66 28.41 39.40
CA PRO A 143 -18.12 27.21 40.04
C PRO A 143 -18.76 26.90 41.41
N LEU A 144 -19.08 27.93 42.17
CA LEU A 144 -19.73 27.82 43.49
C LEU A 144 -21.21 27.40 43.34
N ALA A 145 -21.94 27.98 42.37
CA ALA A 145 -23.32 27.59 42.08
C ALA A 145 -23.41 26.10 41.66
N ARG A 146 -22.49 25.63 40.84
CA ARG A 146 -22.43 24.20 40.43
C ARG A 146 -22.18 23.27 41.62
N ARG A 147 -21.30 23.68 42.57
CA ARG A 147 -21.01 22.87 43.76
C ARG A 147 -22.25 22.78 44.65
N ILE A 148 -22.89 23.92 44.96
CA ILE A 148 -24.09 23.94 45.82
C ILE A 148 -25.26 23.20 45.19
N ALA A 149 -25.47 23.34 43.87
CA ALA A 149 -26.50 22.61 43.15
C ALA A 149 -26.28 21.09 43.19
N LYS A 150 -25.00 20.67 43.01
CA LYS A 150 -24.63 19.24 43.11
C LYS A 150 -24.84 18.68 44.51
N ASP A 151 -24.48 19.42 45.56
CA ASP A 151 -24.60 18.99 46.93
C ASP A 151 -26.10 18.92 47.36
N ALA A 152 -26.94 19.80 46.79
CA ALA A 152 -28.38 19.84 47.04
C ALA A 152 -29.24 18.99 46.06
N GLY A 153 -28.63 18.33 45.06
CA GLY A 153 -29.32 17.53 44.06
C GLY A 153 -30.25 18.31 43.12
N VAL A 154 -29.92 19.59 42.85
CA VAL A 154 -30.69 20.49 41.97
C VAL A 154 -29.98 20.57 40.60
N ASP A 155 -30.77 20.40 39.52
CA ASP A 155 -30.24 20.53 38.16
C ASP A 155 -30.04 22.02 37.81
N VAL A 156 -28.79 22.41 37.55
CA VAL A 156 -28.40 23.78 37.21
C VAL A 156 -29.05 24.26 35.91
N SER A 157 -29.45 23.34 35.00
CA SER A 157 -30.10 23.68 33.75
C SER A 157 -31.54 24.15 33.93
N ALA A 158 -32.18 23.78 35.05
CA ALA A 158 -33.53 24.19 35.42
C ALA A 158 -33.60 25.49 36.18
N VAL A 159 -32.43 26.10 36.53
CA VAL A 159 -32.34 27.34 37.32
C VAL A 159 -32.06 28.52 36.41
N THR A 160 -32.94 29.55 36.45
CA THR A 160 -32.76 30.78 35.69
C THR A 160 -31.66 31.62 36.34
N GLY A 161 -30.57 31.93 35.65
CA GLY A 161 -29.46 32.71 36.18
C GLY A 161 -29.73 34.23 36.17
N THR A 162 -29.51 34.90 37.29
CA THR A 162 -29.64 36.36 37.44
C THR A 162 -28.30 37.10 37.32
N GLY A 163 -27.18 36.40 37.19
CA GLY A 163 -25.86 36.97 37.02
C GLY A 163 -25.58 37.54 35.63
N PRO A 164 -24.44 38.23 35.43
CA PRO A 164 -24.04 38.82 34.15
C PRO A 164 -24.06 37.77 33.02
N HIS A 165 -24.67 38.15 31.90
CA HIS A 165 -24.87 37.27 30.70
C HIS A 165 -25.72 36.04 31.00
N GLY A 166 -26.70 36.09 31.93
CA GLY A 166 -27.57 35.00 32.26
C GLY A 166 -26.88 33.87 33.06
N ARG A 167 -25.78 34.15 33.72
CA ARG A 167 -25.02 33.16 34.50
C ARG A 167 -25.76 32.81 35.80
N VAL A 168 -25.94 31.52 36.08
CA VAL A 168 -26.47 31.04 37.35
C VAL A 168 -25.43 31.32 38.48
N VAL A 169 -25.83 32.14 39.48
CA VAL A 169 -25.02 32.47 40.65
C VAL A 169 -25.50 31.72 41.88
N LYS A 170 -24.75 31.80 43.00
CA LYS A 170 -25.06 31.11 44.25
C LYS A 170 -26.51 31.39 44.73
N ALA A 171 -26.92 32.66 44.69
CA ALA A 171 -28.24 33.09 45.17
C ALA A 171 -29.40 32.42 44.39
N ASP A 172 -29.22 32.17 43.10
CA ASP A 172 -30.23 31.55 42.24
C ASP A 172 -30.47 30.07 42.64
N VAL A 173 -29.35 29.37 42.96
CA VAL A 173 -29.44 27.96 43.40
C VAL A 173 -30.01 27.87 44.78
N GLU A 174 -29.67 28.77 45.72
CA GLU A 174 -30.24 28.85 47.09
C GLU A 174 -31.75 29.18 47.04
N ALA A 175 -32.15 30.09 46.13
CA ALA A 175 -33.56 30.41 45.91
C ALA A 175 -34.35 29.19 45.32
N ALA A 176 -33.73 28.45 44.39
CA ALA A 176 -34.32 27.24 43.82
C ALA A 176 -34.47 26.12 44.87
N ILE A 177 -33.52 25.99 45.79
CA ILE A 177 -33.57 25.01 46.87
C ILE A 177 -34.69 25.41 47.87
N SER A 178 -34.82 26.68 48.23
CA SER A 178 -35.81 27.19 49.19
C SER A 178 -37.24 27.20 48.62
N SER A 179 -37.41 27.33 47.30
CA SER A 179 -38.72 27.31 46.63
C SER A 179 -39.22 25.90 46.25
N GLY A 180 -38.55 24.82 46.69
CA GLY A 180 -38.94 23.43 46.40
C GLY A 180 -38.79 23.03 44.96
N GLY A 181 -37.95 23.75 44.21
CA GLY A 181 -37.71 23.53 42.80
C GLY A 181 -37.01 22.18 42.51
N ALA A 182 -37.60 21.46 41.64
CA ALA A 182 -37.28 20.21 40.92
C ALA A 182 -36.05 19.45 41.45
N LYS A 183 -36.33 18.52 42.36
CA LYS A 183 -35.44 17.39 42.65
C LYS A 183 -35.34 16.54 41.39
N ALA A 184 -34.13 16.37 40.88
CA ALA A 184 -33.91 15.51 39.72
C ALA A 184 -34.42 14.10 40.02
N GLU A 185 -35.45 13.65 39.31
CA GLU A 185 -35.77 12.22 39.25
C GLU A 185 -34.59 11.47 38.58
N PRO A 186 -34.21 10.31 39.04
CA PRO A 186 -33.15 9.53 38.40
C PRO A 186 -33.60 9.16 37.00
N ALA A 187 -33.08 9.88 36.00
CA ALA A 187 -33.28 9.55 34.62
C ALA A 187 -32.76 8.13 34.37
N ALA A 188 -33.65 7.25 33.92
CA ALA A 188 -33.32 5.91 33.45
C ALA A 188 -32.20 6.06 32.41
N LYS A 189 -31.06 5.39 32.63
CA LYS A 189 -29.96 5.31 31.66
C LYS A 189 -30.53 4.80 30.34
N ALA A 190 -30.62 5.70 29.35
CA ALA A 190 -30.78 5.29 27.98
C ALA A 190 -29.60 4.38 27.61
N PRO A 191 -29.79 3.28 26.87
CA PRO A 191 -28.71 2.42 26.48
C PRO A 191 -27.68 3.28 25.70
N ALA A 192 -26.41 3.20 26.12
CA ALA A 192 -25.32 3.86 25.46
C ALA A 192 -25.37 3.50 23.97
N GLY A 193 -25.59 4.49 23.12
CA GLY A 193 -25.58 4.31 21.68
C GLY A 193 -24.30 3.59 21.29
N ALA A 194 -24.42 2.52 20.52
CA ALA A 194 -23.28 1.85 19.92
C ALA A 194 -22.38 2.89 19.23
N PRO A 195 -21.05 2.75 19.29
CA PRO A 195 -20.16 3.67 18.62
C PRO A 195 -20.56 3.77 17.16
N SER A 196 -20.86 4.98 16.72
CA SER A 196 -21.16 5.29 15.32
C SER A 196 -20.05 4.71 14.45
N ALA A 197 -20.39 3.79 13.56
CA ALA A 197 -19.44 3.24 12.61
C ALA A 197 -18.77 4.40 11.85
N PRO A 198 -17.45 4.35 11.61
CA PRO A 198 -16.77 5.39 10.85
C PRO A 198 -17.46 5.58 9.50
N ALA A 199 -17.64 6.85 9.11
CA ALA A 199 -18.26 7.19 7.83
C ALA A 199 -17.56 6.42 6.70
N PRO A 200 -18.31 5.78 5.79
CA PRO A 200 -17.70 5.02 4.71
C PRO A 200 -16.83 5.96 3.87
N ALA A 201 -15.60 5.51 3.59
CA ALA A 201 -14.69 6.23 2.71
C ALA A 201 -15.39 6.53 1.35
N PRO A 202 -15.13 7.68 0.73
CA PRO A 202 -15.74 8.03 -0.55
C PRO A 202 -15.43 6.93 -1.57
N LYS A 203 -16.48 6.31 -2.11
CA LYS A 203 -16.32 5.29 -3.15
C LYS A 203 -15.76 5.94 -4.41
N PRO A 204 -14.77 5.35 -5.06
CA PRO A 204 -14.29 5.83 -6.36
C PRO A 204 -15.43 5.84 -7.38
N MET A 205 -15.30 6.70 -8.40
CA MET A 205 -16.23 6.71 -9.53
C MET A 205 -16.24 5.34 -10.20
N SER A 206 -17.41 4.88 -10.66
CA SER A 206 -17.49 3.63 -11.43
C SER A 206 -16.87 3.80 -12.82
N ASP A 207 -16.41 2.71 -13.43
CA ASP A 207 -15.83 2.72 -14.77
C ASP A 207 -16.75 3.37 -15.81
N ASP A 208 -18.05 3.08 -15.76
CA ASP A 208 -19.05 3.70 -16.64
C ASP A 208 -19.15 5.22 -16.47
N GLN A 209 -18.98 5.72 -15.24
CA GLN A 209 -18.98 7.15 -14.98
C GLN A 209 -17.72 7.81 -15.53
N VAL A 210 -16.59 7.14 -15.42
CA VAL A 210 -15.30 7.62 -15.96
C VAL A 210 -15.35 7.62 -17.49
N LEU A 211 -15.83 6.55 -18.12
CA LEU A 211 -15.91 6.44 -19.58
C LEU A 211 -16.81 7.52 -20.21
N LYS A 212 -17.90 7.88 -19.54
CA LYS A 212 -18.81 8.97 -20.00
C LYS A 212 -18.16 10.36 -20.02
N LEU A 213 -16.99 10.54 -19.41
CA LEU A 213 -16.26 11.81 -19.45
C LEU A 213 -15.47 12.00 -20.76
N PHE A 214 -15.32 10.95 -21.57
CA PHE A 214 -14.53 10.96 -22.79
C PHE A 214 -15.42 10.73 -24.00
N ALA A 215 -15.06 11.32 -25.15
CA ALA A 215 -15.78 11.10 -26.40
C ALA A 215 -15.52 9.67 -26.92
N GLU A 216 -16.57 9.01 -27.42
CA GLU A 216 -16.44 7.70 -28.05
C GLU A 216 -15.43 7.74 -29.21
N GLY A 217 -14.55 6.74 -29.28
CA GLY A 217 -13.49 6.66 -30.28
C GLY A 217 -12.24 7.49 -29.98
N SER A 218 -12.22 8.30 -28.88
CA SER A 218 -11.03 9.05 -28.47
C SER A 218 -10.05 8.26 -27.62
N TYR A 219 -10.39 7.03 -27.24
CA TYR A 219 -9.58 6.16 -26.36
C TYR A 219 -9.66 4.70 -26.77
N GLU A 220 -8.67 3.92 -26.35
CA GLU A 220 -8.62 2.47 -26.46
C GLU A 220 -8.71 1.86 -25.06
N LEU A 221 -9.56 0.86 -24.87
CA LEU A 221 -9.65 0.10 -23.62
C LEU A 221 -8.65 -1.02 -23.63
N VAL A 222 -7.61 -0.89 -22.78
CA VAL A 222 -6.60 -1.93 -22.57
C VAL A 222 -6.87 -2.62 -21.23
N PRO A 223 -7.25 -3.90 -21.20
CA PRO A 223 -7.48 -4.63 -19.96
C PRO A 223 -6.24 -4.66 -19.07
N HIS A 224 -6.44 -4.51 -17.76
CA HIS A 224 -5.36 -4.67 -16.80
C HIS A 224 -5.01 -6.14 -16.62
N ASP A 225 -3.71 -6.47 -16.70
CA ASP A 225 -3.19 -7.77 -16.28
C ASP A 225 -3.23 -7.93 -14.75
N SER A 226 -3.07 -9.15 -14.27
CA SER A 226 -3.08 -9.49 -12.83
C SER A 226 -1.98 -8.75 -12.05
N MET A 227 -0.80 -8.59 -12.66
CA MET A 227 0.31 -7.84 -12.06
C MET A 227 -0.07 -6.37 -11.84
N ARG A 228 -0.65 -5.71 -12.84
CA ARG A 228 -1.08 -4.30 -12.73
C ARG A 228 -2.17 -4.10 -11.68
N LYS A 229 -3.14 -5.02 -11.62
CA LYS A 229 -4.17 -5.03 -10.56
C LYS A 229 -3.56 -5.14 -9.17
N THR A 230 -2.59 -6.06 -8.98
CA THR A 230 -1.87 -6.24 -7.72
C THR A 230 -1.04 -5.00 -7.33
N ILE A 231 -0.31 -4.41 -8.29
CA ILE A 231 0.46 -3.17 -8.07
C ILE A 231 -0.48 -2.04 -7.63
N ALA A 232 -1.61 -1.85 -8.34
CA ALA A 232 -2.58 -0.80 -8.02
C ALA A 232 -3.12 -0.95 -6.60
N ARG A 233 -3.55 -2.15 -6.21
CA ARG A 233 -4.03 -2.45 -4.86
C ARG A 233 -2.98 -2.13 -3.79
N ARG A 234 -1.73 -2.61 -3.96
CA ARG A 234 -0.64 -2.38 -3.00
C ARG A 234 -0.23 -0.91 -2.88
N LEU A 235 -0.22 -0.19 -4.00
CA LEU A 235 0.12 1.24 -3.96
C LEU A 235 -0.98 2.08 -3.29
N VAL A 236 -2.26 1.76 -3.52
CA VAL A 236 -3.39 2.39 -2.82
C VAL A 236 -3.33 2.08 -1.34
N GLU A 237 -3.13 0.82 -0.95
CA GLU A 237 -2.93 0.40 0.44
C GLU A 237 -1.80 1.18 1.10
N ALA A 238 -0.61 1.21 0.50
CA ALA A 238 0.53 1.93 1.03
C ALA A 238 0.25 3.43 1.22
N LYS A 239 -0.40 4.08 0.26
CA LYS A 239 -0.70 5.52 0.34
C LYS A 239 -1.82 5.87 1.30
N SER A 240 -2.76 4.97 1.54
CA SER A 240 -3.87 5.19 2.48
C SER A 240 -3.53 4.83 3.93
N THR A 241 -2.64 3.85 4.15
CA THR A 241 -2.35 3.32 5.49
C THR A 241 -1.03 3.79 6.08
N ILE A 242 -0.06 4.21 5.25
CA ILE A 242 1.26 4.64 5.70
C ILE A 242 1.36 6.17 5.68
N PRO A 243 1.54 6.84 6.83
CA PRO A 243 1.84 8.27 6.87
C PRO A 243 3.27 8.53 6.38
N HIS A 244 3.41 8.76 5.08
CA HIS A 244 4.71 9.02 4.47
C HIS A 244 5.28 10.36 4.91
N PHE A 245 6.54 10.37 5.32
CA PHE A 245 7.35 11.55 5.55
C PHE A 245 8.60 11.52 4.66
N TYR A 246 9.05 12.65 4.18
CA TYR A 246 10.10 12.74 3.16
C TYR A 246 11.24 13.62 3.63
N LEU A 247 12.47 13.13 3.46
CA LEU A 247 13.70 13.85 3.76
C LEU A 247 14.61 13.81 2.53
N THR A 248 15.12 14.96 2.10
CA THR A 248 16.01 15.05 0.94
C THR A 248 17.32 15.69 1.33
N LEU A 249 18.41 15.13 0.82
CA LEU A 249 19.74 15.75 0.91
C LEU A 249 20.59 15.45 -0.31
N ASP A 250 21.66 16.22 -0.46
CA ASP A 250 22.64 16.07 -1.51
C ASP A 250 23.89 15.33 -1.00
N CYS A 251 24.40 14.38 -1.81
CA CYS A 251 25.63 13.64 -1.59
C CYS A 251 26.64 13.95 -2.69
N GLU A 252 27.90 14.16 -2.35
CA GLU A 252 28.98 14.25 -3.30
C GLU A 252 29.48 12.87 -3.72
N LEU A 253 29.63 12.63 -5.02
CA LEU A 253 30.00 11.33 -5.57
C LEU A 253 31.46 11.18 -5.94
N ASP A 254 32.25 12.25 -6.00
CA ASP A 254 33.59 12.23 -6.58
C ASP A 254 34.48 11.15 -5.95
N ALA A 255 34.50 11.03 -4.63
CA ALA A 255 35.29 10.01 -3.92
C ALA A 255 34.78 8.58 -4.24
N LEU A 256 33.47 8.40 -4.32
CA LEU A 256 32.86 7.12 -4.65
C LEU A 256 33.17 6.70 -6.09
N LEU A 257 33.08 7.63 -7.05
CA LEU A 257 33.40 7.37 -8.45
C LEU A 257 34.86 7.01 -8.64
N ALA A 258 35.78 7.72 -7.93
CA ALA A 258 37.20 7.42 -7.94
C ALA A 258 37.49 6.00 -7.37
N LEU A 259 36.93 5.67 -6.22
CA LEU A 259 37.07 4.33 -5.63
C LEU A 259 36.48 3.23 -6.54
N ARG A 260 35.30 3.45 -7.10
CA ARG A 260 34.70 2.51 -8.05
C ARG A 260 35.59 2.23 -9.25
N THR A 261 36.23 3.29 -9.80
CA THR A 261 37.16 3.17 -10.93
C THR A 261 38.35 2.32 -10.55
N GLN A 262 38.99 2.58 -9.39
CA GLN A 262 40.11 1.79 -8.88
C GLN A 262 39.74 0.30 -8.64
N LEU A 263 38.61 0.04 -7.99
CA LEU A 263 38.16 -1.33 -7.74
C LEU A 263 37.86 -2.08 -9.04
N ASN A 264 37.24 -1.43 -10.00
CA ASN A 264 36.95 -2.05 -11.30
C ASN A 264 38.21 -2.31 -12.13
N ALA A 265 39.21 -1.44 -12.04
CA ALA A 265 40.52 -1.64 -12.70
C ALA A 265 41.32 -2.78 -12.05
N ALA A 266 41.17 -2.98 -10.74
CA ALA A 266 41.84 -4.05 -9.99
C ALA A 266 41.06 -5.39 -10.03
N ALA A 267 39.90 -5.46 -10.72
CA ALA A 267 39.12 -6.69 -10.76
C ALA A 267 39.90 -7.83 -11.44
N PRO A 268 40.01 -9.01 -10.79
CA PRO A 268 40.71 -10.14 -11.41
C PRO A 268 39.96 -10.61 -12.65
N MET A 269 40.69 -11.09 -13.65
CA MET A 269 40.11 -11.64 -14.88
C MET A 269 39.73 -13.10 -14.65
N ARG A 270 38.52 -13.46 -15.11
CA ARG A 270 38.00 -14.82 -15.08
C ARG A 270 37.86 -15.35 -16.51
N LYS A 271 38.41 -16.53 -16.76
CA LYS A 271 38.23 -17.24 -18.04
C LYS A 271 36.81 -17.79 -18.13
N THR A 272 36.15 -17.49 -19.25
CA THR A 272 34.85 -18.06 -19.61
C THR A 272 34.91 -18.57 -21.05
N ASP A 273 33.91 -19.35 -21.45
CA ASP A 273 33.80 -19.87 -22.84
C ASP A 273 33.75 -18.76 -23.91
N LYS A 274 33.43 -17.52 -23.50
CA LYS A 274 33.37 -16.33 -24.37
C LYS A 274 34.59 -15.44 -24.28
N GLY A 275 35.66 -15.86 -23.58
CA GLY A 275 36.90 -15.09 -23.36
C GLY A 275 37.10 -14.70 -21.90
N GLU A 276 38.12 -13.88 -21.68
CA GLU A 276 38.46 -13.32 -20.35
C GLU A 276 37.54 -12.13 -20.03
N ILE A 277 36.84 -12.19 -18.93
CA ILE A 277 35.98 -11.13 -18.43
C ILE A 277 36.37 -10.79 -16.98
N PRO A 278 36.21 -9.52 -16.53
CA PRO A 278 36.44 -9.20 -15.11
C PRO A 278 35.46 -9.96 -14.22
N ALA A 279 35.97 -10.49 -13.09
CA ALA A 279 35.18 -11.26 -12.14
C ALA A 279 33.98 -10.47 -11.58
N TYR A 280 34.13 -9.16 -11.48
CA TYR A 280 33.04 -8.24 -11.13
C TYR A 280 33.23 -6.90 -11.88
N LYS A 281 32.12 -6.17 -12.02
CA LYS A 281 32.10 -4.79 -12.51
C LYS A 281 31.09 -4.02 -11.66
N LEU A 282 31.60 -3.23 -10.72
CA LEU A 282 30.80 -2.47 -9.76
C LEU A 282 30.08 -1.30 -10.45
N SER A 283 28.82 -1.13 -10.14
CA SER A 283 28.01 0.04 -10.48
C SER A 283 27.91 0.99 -9.29
N VAL A 284 27.50 2.24 -9.53
CA VAL A 284 27.16 3.18 -8.45
C VAL A 284 26.03 2.61 -7.59
N ASN A 285 25.06 1.94 -8.21
CA ASN A 285 23.93 1.36 -7.51
C ASN A 285 24.33 0.26 -6.50
N ASP A 286 25.33 -0.56 -6.83
CA ASP A 286 25.86 -1.58 -5.91
C ASP A 286 26.45 -0.93 -4.63
N MET A 287 27.13 0.22 -4.81
CA MET A 287 27.67 0.99 -3.69
C MET A 287 26.58 1.69 -2.90
N VAL A 288 25.51 2.18 -3.55
CA VAL A 288 24.32 2.73 -2.87
C VAL A 288 23.62 1.67 -2.02
N ILE A 289 23.44 0.44 -2.53
CA ILE A 289 22.86 -0.68 -1.79
C ILE A 289 23.69 -0.97 -0.53
N LYS A 290 25.02 -1.09 -0.68
CA LYS A 290 25.93 -1.30 0.45
C LYS A 290 25.88 -0.16 1.47
N ALA A 291 25.92 1.09 0.98
CA ALA A 291 25.86 2.28 1.83
C ALA A 291 24.54 2.33 2.65
N MET A 292 23.41 2.00 2.02
CA MET A 292 22.11 1.96 2.71
C MET A 292 22.06 0.86 3.77
N ALA A 293 22.58 -0.34 3.44
CA ALA A 293 22.66 -1.44 4.40
C ALA A 293 23.51 -1.07 5.61
N MET A 294 24.70 -0.51 5.39
CA MET A 294 25.59 -0.09 6.48
C MET A 294 25.01 1.09 7.29
N ALA A 295 24.29 2.00 6.64
CA ALA A 295 23.61 3.10 7.31
C ALA A 295 22.51 2.59 8.27
N LEU A 296 21.76 1.57 7.88
CA LEU A 296 20.77 0.91 8.74
C LEU A 296 21.41 0.20 9.93
N MET A 297 22.58 -0.39 9.75
CA MET A 297 23.32 -1.01 10.86
C MET A 297 23.92 0.05 11.80
N ALA A 298 24.30 1.23 11.27
CA ALA A 298 24.77 2.35 12.09
C ALA A 298 23.63 3.03 12.86
N VAL A 299 22.39 2.93 12.35
CA VAL A 299 21.17 3.51 12.96
C VAL A 299 20.11 2.40 13.11
N PRO A 300 20.29 1.46 14.01
CA PRO A 300 19.48 0.22 14.07
C PRO A 300 18.01 0.49 14.41
N ASP A 301 17.67 1.62 15.03
CA ASP A 301 16.30 2.00 15.31
C ASP A 301 15.52 2.34 14.03
N ALA A 302 16.18 2.75 12.95
CA ALA A 302 15.59 2.97 11.65
C ALA A 302 15.41 1.68 10.82
N ASN A 303 16.09 0.58 11.20
CA ASN A 303 15.96 -0.73 10.57
C ASN A 303 14.76 -1.49 11.14
N ALA A 304 13.57 -1.00 10.88
CA ALA A 304 12.34 -1.45 11.52
C ALA A 304 11.20 -1.69 10.52
N SER A 305 10.16 -2.39 10.97
CA SER A 305 8.86 -2.52 10.29
C SER A 305 7.73 -2.29 11.29
N TRP A 306 6.69 -1.61 10.84
CA TRP A 306 5.51 -1.33 11.65
C TRP A 306 4.53 -2.50 11.62
N THR A 307 4.02 -2.90 12.78
CA THR A 307 2.82 -3.74 12.93
C THR A 307 1.88 -3.11 13.95
N GLU A 308 0.61 -3.49 13.96
CA GLU A 308 -0.36 -2.91 14.89
C GLU A 308 0.00 -3.12 16.38
N ASN A 309 0.64 -4.24 16.70
CA ASN A 309 0.91 -4.61 18.10
C ASN A 309 2.36 -4.36 18.54
N ALA A 310 3.31 -4.22 17.59
CA ALA A 310 4.73 -4.09 17.92
C ALA A 310 5.54 -3.44 16.79
N MET A 311 6.67 -2.88 17.15
CA MET A 311 7.74 -2.52 16.21
C MET A 311 8.66 -3.71 16.02
N ILE A 312 8.82 -4.18 14.78
CA ILE A 312 9.81 -5.19 14.43
C ILE A 312 11.15 -4.49 14.18
N LYS A 313 12.18 -4.77 14.96
CA LYS A 313 13.56 -4.31 14.73
C LYS A 313 14.38 -5.41 14.09
N HIS A 314 14.94 -5.15 12.92
CA HIS A 314 15.68 -6.12 12.15
C HIS A 314 17.15 -6.14 12.57
N LYS A 315 17.74 -7.36 12.59
CA LYS A 315 19.15 -7.56 12.97
C LYS A 315 20.12 -7.38 11.80
N HIS A 316 19.63 -7.53 10.57
CA HIS A 316 20.37 -7.42 9.32
C HIS A 316 19.64 -6.46 8.38
N ALA A 317 20.34 -5.92 7.42
CA ALA A 317 19.77 -5.06 6.39
C ALA A 317 19.52 -5.86 5.09
N ASP A 318 18.27 -6.13 4.82
CA ASP A 318 17.78 -6.76 3.59
C ASP A 318 17.29 -5.67 2.64
N VAL A 319 18.06 -5.36 1.62
CA VAL A 319 17.80 -4.22 0.73
C VAL A 319 17.08 -4.65 -0.54
N GLY A 320 15.83 -4.26 -0.68
CA GLY A 320 15.07 -4.38 -1.93
C GLY A 320 15.54 -3.37 -2.98
N VAL A 321 15.58 -3.77 -4.24
CA VAL A 321 15.99 -2.87 -5.32
C VAL A 321 14.93 -2.85 -6.40
N ALA A 322 14.38 -1.67 -6.68
CA ALA A 322 13.35 -1.50 -7.70
C ALA A 322 13.92 -1.78 -9.11
N VAL A 323 13.43 -2.82 -9.77
CA VAL A 323 13.81 -3.22 -11.13
C VAL A 323 12.63 -3.08 -12.06
N SER A 324 12.78 -2.27 -13.11
CA SER A 324 11.78 -2.15 -14.18
C SER A 324 11.76 -3.44 -15.03
N ILE A 325 10.56 -3.95 -15.26
CA ILE A 325 10.29 -5.12 -16.08
C ILE A 325 9.16 -4.80 -17.08
N PRO A 326 8.99 -5.57 -18.15
CA PRO A 326 7.83 -5.42 -19.04
C PRO A 326 6.52 -5.57 -18.26
N GLY A 327 5.68 -4.54 -18.31
CA GLY A 327 4.37 -4.50 -17.63
C GLY A 327 4.38 -3.94 -16.21
N GLY A 328 5.55 -3.65 -15.60
CA GLY A 328 5.57 -3.10 -14.24
C GLY A 328 6.94 -2.99 -13.59
N LEU A 329 6.97 -3.21 -12.30
CA LEU A 329 8.15 -3.12 -11.46
C LEU A 329 8.14 -4.28 -10.46
N ILE A 330 9.31 -4.87 -10.22
CA ILE A 330 9.52 -5.86 -9.17
C ILE A 330 10.71 -5.42 -8.30
N THR A 331 10.70 -5.81 -7.03
CA THR A 331 11.71 -5.38 -6.06
C THR A 331 12.46 -6.61 -5.50
N PRO A 332 13.41 -7.20 -6.25
CA PRO A 332 14.27 -8.25 -5.70
C PRO A 332 15.06 -7.75 -4.50
N ILE A 333 15.38 -8.63 -3.58
CA ILE A 333 15.98 -8.32 -2.27
C ILE A 333 17.37 -8.90 -2.19
N ILE A 334 18.35 -8.05 -1.90
CA ILE A 334 19.68 -8.48 -1.48
C ILE A 334 19.64 -8.72 0.03
N ARG A 335 19.61 -9.99 0.42
CA ARG A 335 19.59 -10.40 1.83
C ARG A 335 20.92 -10.14 2.48
N HIS A 336 20.93 -9.73 3.75
CA HIS A 336 22.15 -9.47 4.54
C HIS A 336 23.17 -8.60 3.76
N ALA A 337 22.70 -7.52 3.16
CA ALA A 337 23.55 -6.63 2.35
C ALA A 337 24.63 -5.94 3.21
N ASP A 338 24.41 -5.81 4.51
CA ASP A 338 25.35 -5.32 5.51
C ASP A 338 26.62 -6.20 5.61
N GLU A 339 26.50 -7.51 5.49
CA GLU A 339 27.63 -8.46 5.61
C GLU A 339 28.32 -8.73 4.25
N LYS A 340 27.60 -8.54 3.14
CA LYS A 340 28.12 -8.86 1.80
C LYS A 340 29.14 -7.84 1.30
N THR A 341 30.16 -8.36 0.60
CA THR A 341 31.11 -7.49 -0.13
C THR A 341 30.46 -6.86 -1.36
N LEU A 342 31.01 -5.75 -1.84
CA LEU A 342 30.52 -5.05 -3.05
C LEU A 342 30.49 -5.98 -4.27
N SER A 343 31.46 -6.88 -4.42
CA SER A 343 31.52 -7.82 -5.55
C SER A 343 30.40 -8.86 -5.50
N VAL A 344 30.03 -9.33 -4.32
CA VAL A 344 28.92 -10.27 -4.11
C VAL A 344 27.60 -9.54 -4.41
N ILE A 345 27.37 -8.36 -3.83
CA ILE A 345 26.20 -7.53 -4.10
C ILE A 345 26.03 -7.29 -5.60
N SER A 346 27.12 -6.88 -6.30
CA SER A 346 27.09 -6.63 -7.75
C SER A 346 26.70 -7.86 -8.56
N SER A 347 27.22 -9.03 -8.20
CA SER A 347 26.95 -10.28 -8.92
C SER A 347 25.52 -10.76 -8.68
N GLU A 348 25.07 -10.74 -7.44
CA GLU A 348 23.72 -11.12 -7.03
C GLU A 348 22.68 -10.17 -7.64
N MET A 349 22.93 -8.85 -7.61
CA MET A 349 22.01 -7.88 -8.22
C MET A 349 21.84 -8.09 -9.72
N LYS A 350 22.93 -8.41 -10.45
CA LYS A 350 22.86 -8.70 -11.88
C LYS A 350 22.06 -9.95 -12.18
N ASP A 351 22.25 -11.02 -11.39
CA ASP A 351 21.49 -12.25 -11.53
C ASP A 351 20.01 -12.00 -11.26
N LEU A 352 19.68 -11.40 -10.11
CA LEU A 352 18.31 -11.07 -9.73
C LEU A 352 17.64 -10.17 -10.78
N ALA A 353 18.31 -9.13 -11.28
CA ALA A 353 17.78 -8.25 -12.31
C ALA A 353 17.54 -8.96 -13.64
N SER A 354 18.41 -9.91 -14.02
CA SER A 354 18.25 -10.73 -15.23
C SER A 354 17.03 -11.65 -15.12
N ARG A 355 16.89 -12.33 -13.98
CA ARG A 355 15.76 -13.23 -13.71
C ARG A 355 14.45 -12.46 -13.50
N ALA A 356 14.50 -11.26 -12.93
CA ALA A 356 13.37 -10.35 -12.83
C ALA A 356 12.78 -10.03 -14.21
N ARG A 357 13.61 -9.60 -15.17
CA ARG A 357 13.17 -9.26 -16.54
C ARG A 357 12.60 -10.45 -17.28
N SER A 358 13.07 -11.66 -16.99
CA SER A 358 12.55 -12.92 -17.55
C SER A 358 11.42 -13.56 -16.74
N ARG A 359 10.92 -12.87 -15.69
CA ARG A 359 9.85 -13.33 -14.78
C ARG A 359 10.15 -14.68 -14.12
N LYS A 360 11.42 -14.93 -13.76
CA LYS A 360 11.91 -16.19 -13.17
C LYS A 360 12.34 -16.05 -11.70
N LEU A 361 11.95 -14.96 -11.04
CA LEU A 361 12.18 -14.79 -9.60
C LEU A 361 11.22 -15.65 -8.80
N LYS A 362 11.74 -16.26 -7.74
CA LYS A 362 10.93 -16.95 -6.75
C LYS A 362 10.31 -15.96 -5.77
N PRO A 363 9.16 -16.27 -5.15
CA PRO A 363 8.51 -15.39 -4.18
C PRO A 363 9.44 -14.94 -3.03
N GLU A 364 10.28 -15.83 -2.53
CA GLU A 364 11.22 -15.54 -1.43
C GLU A 364 12.26 -14.47 -1.81
N GLU A 365 12.51 -14.27 -3.11
CA GLU A 365 13.52 -13.34 -3.59
C GLU A 365 13.02 -11.89 -3.70
N TYR A 366 11.70 -11.66 -3.62
CA TYR A 366 11.11 -10.32 -3.68
C TYR A 366 10.08 -10.03 -2.58
N GLN A 367 9.82 -10.98 -1.68
CA GLN A 367 8.94 -10.76 -0.53
C GLN A 367 9.75 -10.52 0.74
N GLY A 368 9.26 -9.62 1.60
CA GLY A 368 9.95 -9.18 2.81
C GLY A 368 10.98 -8.08 2.50
N GLY A 369 12.12 -8.13 3.20
CA GLY A 369 13.11 -7.06 3.17
C GLY A 369 12.88 -6.05 4.29
N THR A 370 13.86 -5.17 4.52
CA THR A 370 13.82 -4.18 5.60
C THR A 370 13.71 -2.75 5.04
N THR A 371 14.28 -2.52 3.87
CA THR A 371 14.24 -1.25 3.15
C THR A 371 14.26 -1.49 1.65
N ALA A 372 14.04 -0.43 0.87
CA ALA A 372 14.19 -0.51 -0.58
C ALA A 372 15.01 0.68 -1.14
N VAL A 373 15.59 0.47 -2.31
CA VAL A 373 16.26 1.50 -3.12
C VAL A 373 15.59 1.58 -4.48
N SER A 374 15.20 2.77 -4.88
CA SER A 374 14.67 3.08 -6.22
C SER A 374 15.58 4.09 -6.89
N ASN A 375 16.20 3.72 -8.02
CA ASN A 375 17.17 4.56 -8.71
C ASN A 375 16.64 4.97 -10.09
N LEU A 376 16.39 6.27 -10.28
CA LEU A 376 15.98 6.87 -11.55
C LEU A 376 17.05 7.80 -12.13
N GLY A 377 18.26 7.78 -11.57
CA GLY A 377 19.37 8.60 -12.06
C GLY A 377 19.75 8.35 -13.53
N MET A 378 19.58 7.09 -13.99
CA MET A 378 19.80 6.74 -15.40
C MET A 378 18.83 7.42 -16.38
N PHE A 379 17.70 7.92 -15.89
CA PHE A 379 16.68 8.65 -16.67
C PHE A 379 16.87 10.17 -16.58
N GLY A 380 17.92 10.65 -15.91
CA GLY A 380 18.18 12.09 -15.73
C GLY A 380 17.24 12.76 -14.71
N ILE A 381 16.54 11.97 -13.88
CA ILE A 381 15.67 12.51 -12.83
C ILE A 381 16.54 13.01 -11.68
N LYS A 382 16.42 14.29 -11.36
CA LYS A 382 17.20 14.95 -10.31
C LYS A 382 16.83 14.45 -8.91
N ASP A 383 15.55 14.49 -8.58
CA ASP A 383 15.00 14.02 -7.31
C ASP A 383 13.55 13.53 -7.49
N PHE A 384 13.10 12.64 -6.64
CA PHE A 384 11.74 12.15 -6.58
C PHE A 384 11.47 11.49 -5.23
N ALA A 385 10.19 11.39 -4.84
CA ALA A 385 9.77 10.67 -3.65
C ALA A 385 9.14 9.32 -4.04
N ALA A 386 9.70 8.23 -3.53
CA ALA A 386 9.19 6.89 -3.79
C ALA A 386 8.05 6.52 -2.82
N VAL A 387 7.14 5.68 -3.27
CA VAL A 387 6.09 5.09 -2.42
C VAL A 387 6.69 3.90 -1.67
N ILE A 388 6.48 3.84 -0.36
CA ILE A 388 6.94 2.73 0.47
C ILE A 388 6.19 1.46 0.06
N ASN A 389 6.93 0.36 -0.06
CA ASN A 389 6.36 -0.96 -0.31
C ASN A 389 6.30 -1.73 1.02
N PRO A 390 5.11 -1.92 1.63
CA PRO A 390 5.01 -2.67 2.88
C PRO A 390 5.61 -4.08 2.74
N PRO A 391 6.28 -4.62 3.77
CA PRO A 391 6.38 -4.15 5.15
C PRO A 391 7.57 -3.21 5.46
N HIS A 392 8.24 -2.64 4.44
CA HIS A 392 9.37 -1.74 4.65
C HIS A 392 8.91 -0.48 5.40
N ALA A 393 9.73 0.02 6.33
CA ALA A 393 9.51 1.34 6.93
C ALA A 393 10.20 2.47 6.14
N THR A 394 11.12 2.13 5.23
CA THR A 394 11.88 3.13 4.46
C THR A 394 12.05 2.73 3.01
N ILE A 395 12.16 3.72 2.13
CA ILE A 395 12.63 3.56 0.76
C ILE A 395 13.48 4.78 0.36
N LEU A 396 14.66 4.51 -0.20
CA LEU A 396 15.57 5.52 -0.69
C LEU A 396 15.39 5.73 -2.20
N ALA A 397 14.95 6.91 -2.59
CA ALA A 397 14.92 7.37 -3.97
C ALA A 397 16.26 8.02 -4.33
N VAL A 398 16.85 7.60 -5.44
CA VAL A 398 18.19 8.03 -5.89
C VAL A 398 18.08 8.74 -7.23
N GLY A 399 18.49 10.01 -7.25
CA GLY A 399 18.50 10.85 -8.43
C GLY A 399 19.78 10.73 -9.27
N ALA A 400 19.85 11.50 -10.33
CA ALA A 400 21.01 11.58 -11.20
C ALA A 400 22.21 12.24 -10.49
N GLY A 401 23.39 11.74 -10.78
CA GLY A 401 24.64 12.43 -10.45
C GLY A 401 24.94 13.49 -11.52
N GLU A 402 25.00 14.73 -11.12
CA GLU A 402 25.22 15.90 -11.99
C GLU A 402 26.39 16.73 -11.49
N GLU A 403 27.14 17.32 -12.39
CA GLU A 403 28.15 18.33 -12.03
C GLU A 403 27.46 19.62 -11.58
N ARG A 404 27.73 20.02 -10.34
CA ARG A 404 27.16 21.23 -9.72
C ARG A 404 28.26 22.09 -9.11
N ALA A 405 28.07 23.41 -9.11
CA ALA A 405 28.88 24.34 -8.35
C ALA A 405 28.57 24.21 -6.87
N VAL A 406 29.53 23.79 -6.06
CA VAL A 406 29.43 23.66 -4.62
C VAL A 406 30.44 24.56 -3.92
N VAL A 407 30.09 25.05 -2.73
CA VAL A 407 31.01 25.86 -1.92
C VAL A 407 31.78 24.94 -0.98
N LYS A 408 33.09 24.84 -1.15
CA LYS A 408 34.01 24.08 -0.30
C LYS A 408 35.04 25.01 0.31
N LYS A 409 35.06 25.15 1.63
CA LYS A 409 36.02 25.99 2.38
C LYS A 409 36.10 27.45 1.86
N GLY A 410 34.91 28.00 1.48
CA GLY A 410 34.83 29.37 0.95
C GLY A 410 35.12 29.53 -0.55
N GLU A 411 35.47 28.46 -1.25
CA GLU A 411 35.71 28.44 -2.70
C GLU A 411 34.59 27.74 -3.44
N ILE A 412 34.26 28.21 -4.64
CA ILE A 412 33.34 27.51 -5.56
C ILE A 412 34.12 26.44 -6.29
N LYS A 413 33.67 25.19 -6.18
CA LYS A 413 34.24 24.03 -6.89
C LYS A 413 33.15 23.30 -7.65
N ILE A 414 33.53 22.65 -8.74
CA ILE A 414 32.67 21.73 -9.46
C ILE A 414 32.77 20.37 -8.74
N ALA A 415 31.66 19.77 -8.40
CA ALA A 415 31.59 18.43 -7.84
C ALA A 415 30.41 17.67 -8.44
N THR A 416 30.54 16.36 -8.57
CA THR A 416 29.44 15.49 -8.96
C THR A 416 28.52 15.29 -7.75
N VAL A 417 27.29 15.78 -7.82
CA VAL A 417 26.32 15.75 -6.71
C VAL A 417 25.10 14.94 -7.11
N MET A 418 24.67 14.09 -6.22
CA MET A 418 23.46 13.26 -6.34
C MET A 418 22.48 13.65 -5.25
N SER A 419 21.24 13.97 -5.62
CA SER A 419 20.16 14.16 -4.66
C SER A 419 19.52 12.80 -4.32
N VAL A 420 19.28 12.57 -3.02
CA VAL A 420 18.57 11.39 -2.54
C VAL A 420 17.42 11.80 -1.64
N THR A 421 16.29 11.10 -1.78
CA THR A 421 15.10 11.32 -0.95
C THR A 421 14.72 10.04 -0.24
N LEU A 422 14.71 10.08 1.09
CA LEU A 422 14.22 9.01 1.93
C LEU A 422 12.74 9.22 2.21
N SER A 423 11.91 8.26 1.82
CA SER A 423 10.53 8.18 2.28
C SER A 423 10.48 7.26 3.50
N THR A 424 9.86 7.71 4.59
CA THR A 424 9.73 6.95 5.84
C THR A 424 8.27 6.73 6.21
N ASP A 425 7.96 5.59 6.81
CA ASP A 425 6.73 5.39 7.58
C ASP A 425 6.90 6.15 8.91
N HIS A 426 6.22 7.29 9.03
CA HIS A 426 6.41 8.18 10.19
C HIS A 426 5.97 7.55 11.52
N ARG A 427 5.30 6.40 11.51
CA ARG A 427 4.99 5.61 12.70
C ARG A 427 6.21 4.87 13.23
N ALA A 428 7.10 4.44 12.32
CA ALA A 428 8.29 3.65 12.64
C ALA A 428 9.57 4.50 12.69
N VAL A 429 9.68 5.48 11.77
CA VAL A 429 10.87 6.32 11.59
C VAL A 429 10.43 7.78 11.53
N ASP A 430 10.67 8.50 12.60
CA ASP A 430 10.38 9.94 12.69
C ASP A 430 11.41 10.80 11.94
N GLY A 431 11.20 12.13 11.95
CA GLY A 431 12.05 13.06 11.21
C GLY A 431 13.49 13.09 11.71
N ALA A 432 13.74 12.97 13.02
CA ALA A 432 15.09 13.00 13.61
C ALA A 432 15.82 11.70 13.27
N LEU A 433 15.18 10.56 13.46
CA LEU A 433 15.74 9.23 13.15
C LEU A 433 16.00 9.07 11.64
N GLY A 434 15.09 9.56 10.80
CA GLY A 434 15.27 9.56 9.34
C GLY A 434 16.42 10.46 8.89
N ALA A 435 16.62 11.62 9.53
CA ALA A 435 17.76 12.50 9.26
C ALA A 435 19.09 11.87 9.69
N GLU A 436 19.11 11.16 10.83
CA GLU A 436 20.28 10.42 11.27
C GLU A 436 20.66 9.31 10.30
N LEU A 437 19.66 8.54 9.83
CA LEU A 437 19.85 7.50 8.81
C LEU A 437 20.41 8.08 7.51
N LEU A 438 19.82 9.17 6.99
CA LEU A 438 20.35 9.85 5.80
C LEU A 438 21.75 10.42 6.02
N GLY A 439 22.03 10.96 7.20
CA GLY A 439 23.36 11.41 7.58
C GLY A 439 24.39 10.28 7.57
N ALA A 440 24.01 9.09 8.09
CA ALA A 440 24.85 7.89 8.03
C ALA A 440 25.07 7.44 6.59
N PHE A 441 24.03 7.40 5.76
CA PHE A 441 24.12 7.10 4.34
C PHE A 441 25.06 8.07 3.60
N LYS A 442 24.87 9.38 3.80
CA LYS A 442 25.73 10.41 3.20
C LYS A 442 27.21 10.19 3.55
N ARG A 443 27.52 9.91 4.82
CA ARG A 443 28.89 9.62 5.26
C ARG A 443 29.51 8.44 4.49
N MET A 444 28.73 7.37 4.24
CA MET A 444 29.20 6.20 3.49
C MET A 444 29.44 6.52 2.01
N ILE A 445 28.61 7.35 1.40
CA ILE A 445 28.76 7.79 0.00
C ILE A 445 29.96 8.70 -0.17
N GLU A 446 30.13 9.71 0.70
CA GLU A 446 31.21 10.70 0.60
C GLU A 446 32.56 10.19 1.12
N ASN A 447 32.55 9.15 1.99
CA ASN A 447 33.75 8.46 2.50
C ASN A 447 33.65 6.95 2.24
N PRO A 448 33.71 6.51 0.98
CA PRO A 448 33.32 5.16 0.57
C PRO A 448 34.30 4.07 1.01
N MET A 449 35.49 4.40 1.50
CA MET A 449 36.45 3.43 2.06
C MET A 449 35.87 2.65 3.23
N GLY A 450 34.99 3.27 4.04
CA GLY A 450 34.30 2.61 5.14
C GLY A 450 33.40 1.44 4.72
N MET A 451 33.01 1.36 3.43
CA MET A 451 32.21 0.24 2.92
C MET A 451 33.03 -1.03 2.63
N LEU A 452 34.37 -0.96 2.73
CA LEU A 452 35.28 -2.06 2.42
C LEU A 452 35.73 -2.82 3.68
N VAL A 453 35.41 -2.31 4.86
CA VAL A 453 35.88 -2.82 6.16
C VAL A 453 34.78 -3.55 6.91
#